data_90c18a047ef397a5a40a7bed53c7611b
#
_entry.id   90c18a047ef397a5a40a7bed53c7611b
#
_cell.length_a   1.000
_cell.length_b   1.000
_cell.length_c   1.000
_cell.angle_alpha   90.00
_cell.angle_beta   90.00
_cell.angle_gamma   90.00
#
_symmetry.space_group_name_H-M   'P 1'
#
loop_
_entity.id
_entity.type
_entity.pdbx_description
1 polymer ?
#
loop_
_entity_poly.entity_id
_entity_poly.type
_entity_poly.pdbx_seq_one_letter_code
_entity_poly.pdbx_strand_id
1 'polypeptide(L)'
;ISFGGYIIYDLAQSLFPDKKIVLKELPIYNILKDNYYSGTNYVFINAYFSPDRLDTDYLLNYVAEGNNVFISAFGIYGDLADSLRIKTYDMFFSEVSVNINFNLPELKSENGYSYFRGNFENYFSEYDTLLVQVLGRSEEKNVNFLRIKYGQGNFFLNTVPLAFTNYH
;
A
#
# COMPACT_ATOMS: atom_id res chain seq x y z
N ILE A 1 2.53 -15.43 5.72
CA ILE A 1 1.65 -14.25 5.55
C ILE A 1 1.56 -13.59 6.90
N SER A 2 2.26 -12.46 7.09
CA SER A 2 2.15 -11.62 8.29
C SER A 2 0.75 -11.02 8.39
N PHE A 3 0.30 -10.73 9.61
CA PHE A 3 -0.94 -9.98 9.89
C PHE A 3 -2.27 -10.61 9.44
N GLY A 4 -2.38 -11.93 9.35
CA GLY A 4 -3.67 -12.54 8.99
C GLY A 4 -4.11 -12.29 7.55
N GLY A 5 -3.19 -11.97 6.63
CA GLY A 5 -3.46 -11.72 5.22
C GLY A 5 -3.98 -12.94 4.42
N TYR A 6 -4.24 -14.07 5.10
CA TYR A 6 -4.82 -15.25 4.47
C TYR A 6 -6.23 -14.97 3.90
N ILE A 7 -7.02 -14.19 4.63
CA ILE A 7 -8.37 -13.80 4.18
C ILE A 7 -8.32 -13.01 2.88
N ILE A 8 -7.36 -12.08 2.75
CA ILE A 8 -7.21 -11.31 1.50
C ILE A 8 -6.77 -12.19 0.36
N TYR A 9 -5.88 -13.15 0.60
CA TYR A 9 -5.46 -14.09 -0.42
C TYR A 9 -6.64 -14.93 -0.93
N ASP A 10 -7.48 -15.41 -0.01
CA ASP A 10 -8.67 -16.19 -0.32
C ASP A 10 -9.74 -15.32 -1.04
N LEU A 11 -9.98 -14.11 -0.53
CA LEU A 11 -10.89 -13.15 -1.16
C LEU A 11 -10.40 -12.70 -2.54
N ALA A 12 -9.09 -12.52 -2.73
CA ALA A 12 -8.54 -12.09 -4.02
C ALA A 12 -8.87 -13.07 -5.14
N GLN A 13 -8.89 -14.37 -4.86
CA GLN A 13 -9.30 -15.37 -5.85
C GLN A 13 -10.78 -15.22 -6.25
N SER A 14 -11.63 -14.86 -5.30
CA SER A 14 -13.05 -14.61 -5.55
C SER A 14 -13.30 -13.27 -6.25
N LEU A 15 -12.55 -12.24 -5.89
CA LEU A 15 -12.66 -10.91 -6.47
C LEU A 15 -12.09 -10.82 -7.89
N PHE A 16 -11.12 -11.65 -8.21
CA PHE A 16 -10.42 -11.67 -9.50
C PHE A 16 -10.40 -13.08 -10.12
N PRO A 17 -11.57 -13.65 -10.44
CA PRO A 17 -11.68 -15.05 -10.89
C PRO A 17 -10.89 -15.35 -12.17
N ASP A 18 -10.71 -14.34 -13.03
CA ASP A 18 -9.98 -14.47 -14.30
C ASP A 18 -8.48 -14.13 -14.16
N LYS A 19 -7.99 -13.91 -12.94
CA LYS A 19 -6.59 -13.58 -12.68
C LYS A 19 -5.88 -14.67 -11.90
N LYS A 20 -4.64 -14.93 -12.28
CA LYS A 20 -3.79 -15.82 -11.52
C LYS A 20 -3.23 -15.10 -10.29
N ILE A 21 -3.64 -15.52 -9.11
CA ILE A 21 -3.11 -15.05 -7.83
C ILE A 21 -1.98 -15.98 -7.39
N VAL A 22 -0.82 -15.42 -7.10
CA VAL A 22 0.36 -16.20 -6.68
C VAL A 22 0.95 -15.58 -5.42
N LEU A 23 1.04 -16.39 -4.37
CA LEU A 23 1.77 -16.01 -3.17
C LEU A 23 3.28 -16.15 -3.42
N LYS A 24 4.06 -15.14 -3.05
CA LYS A 24 5.51 -15.11 -3.13
C LYS A 24 6.12 -14.88 -1.75
N GLU A 25 7.11 -15.67 -1.39
CA GLU A 25 7.81 -15.61 -0.10
C GLU A 25 9.30 -15.24 -0.25
N LEU A 26 9.74 -14.99 -1.48
CA LEU A 26 11.11 -14.60 -1.77
C LEU A 26 11.27 -13.07 -1.75
N PRO A 27 12.51 -12.55 -1.50
CA PRO A 27 12.84 -11.15 -1.70
C PRO A 27 12.44 -10.64 -3.10
N ILE A 28 12.14 -9.36 -3.21
CA ILE A 28 11.65 -8.72 -4.45
C ILE A 28 12.62 -8.96 -5.60
N TYR A 29 13.91 -8.73 -5.37
CA TYR A 29 14.98 -9.00 -6.35
C TYR A 29 14.91 -10.43 -6.90
N ASN A 30 14.79 -11.44 -6.03
CA ASN A 30 14.76 -12.82 -6.45
C ASN A 30 13.56 -13.18 -7.32
N ILE A 31 12.46 -12.43 -7.17
CA ILE A 31 11.24 -12.63 -7.96
C ILE A 31 11.34 -11.91 -9.30
N LEU A 32 11.91 -10.70 -9.32
CA LEU A 32 11.86 -9.81 -10.47
C LEU A 32 13.06 -9.95 -11.41
N LYS A 33 14.24 -10.37 -10.91
CA LYS A 33 15.52 -10.33 -11.65
C LYS A 33 15.54 -11.07 -13.00
N ASP A 34 14.86 -12.21 -13.07
CA ASP A 34 14.90 -13.08 -14.26
C ASP A 34 13.52 -13.21 -14.94
N ASN A 35 12.58 -12.35 -14.57
CA ASN A 35 11.21 -12.42 -15.05
C ASN A 35 10.77 -11.10 -15.66
N TYR A 36 10.17 -11.19 -16.84
CA TYR A 36 9.45 -10.08 -17.44
C TYR A 36 7.98 -10.13 -17.04
N TYR A 37 7.49 -9.05 -16.48
CA TYR A 37 6.08 -8.91 -16.08
C TYR A 37 5.44 -7.77 -16.88
N SER A 38 4.23 -7.98 -17.37
CA SER A 38 3.46 -6.96 -18.07
C SER A 38 2.01 -6.98 -17.60
N GLY A 39 1.50 -5.81 -17.21
CA GLY A 39 0.12 -5.66 -16.75
C GLY A 39 -0.19 -6.44 -15.48
N THR A 40 0.80 -6.60 -14.61
CA THR A 40 0.65 -7.32 -13.34
C THR A 40 0.59 -6.36 -12.15
N ASN A 41 0.09 -6.86 -11.03
CA ASN A 41 0.02 -6.13 -9.78
C ASN A 41 0.79 -6.89 -8.71
N TYR A 42 1.62 -6.17 -7.94
CA TYR A 42 2.29 -6.71 -6.77
C TYR A 42 1.69 -6.08 -5.52
N VAL A 43 1.33 -6.91 -4.54
CA VAL A 43 0.62 -6.47 -3.32
C VAL A 43 1.46 -6.81 -2.11
N PHE A 44 1.75 -5.82 -1.28
CA PHE A 44 2.42 -5.94 0.00
C PHE A 44 1.51 -5.44 1.12
N ILE A 45 1.33 -6.24 2.16
CA ILE A 45 0.61 -5.88 3.38
C ILE A 45 1.50 -6.24 4.56
N ASN A 46 2.12 -5.25 5.16
CA ASN A 46 3.12 -5.41 6.20
C ASN A 46 2.89 -4.39 7.33
N ALA A 47 3.52 -4.60 8.49
CA ALA A 47 3.53 -3.57 9.53
C ALA A 47 4.36 -2.37 9.06
N TYR A 48 5.56 -2.63 8.54
CA TYR A 48 6.46 -1.63 7.99
C TYR A 48 7.02 -2.12 6.67
N PHE A 49 7.29 -1.21 5.75
CA PHE A 49 7.85 -1.52 4.45
C PHE A 49 9.10 -0.68 4.20
N SER A 50 10.25 -1.33 4.23
CA SER A 50 11.56 -0.72 4.01
C SER A 50 12.44 -1.70 3.23
N PRO A 51 12.22 -1.85 1.91
CA PRO A 51 13.07 -2.67 1.07
C PRO A 51 14.49 -2.09 1.02
N ASP A 52 15.48 -2.97 0.89
CA ASP A 52 16.83 -2.50 0.64
C ASP A 52 16.96 -1.85 -0.74
N ARG A 53 18.14 -1.31 -1.03
CA ARG A 53 18.39 -0.60 -2.29
C ARG A 53 18.17 -1.48 -3.51
N LEU A 54 18.60 -2.75 -3.47
CA LEU A 54 18.47 -3.66 -4.59
C LEU A 54 17.00 -4.00 -4.87
N ASP A 55 16.26 -4.35 -3.83
CA ASP A 55 14.82 -4.60 -3.92
C ASP A 55 14.06 -3.35 -4.39
N THR A 56 14.47 -2.16 -3.90
CA THR A 56 13.91 -0.88 -4.32
C THR A 56 14.12 -0.63 -5.82
N ASP A 57 15.35 -0.77 -6.33
CA ASP A 57 15.67 -0.54 -7.73
C ASP A 57 14.84 -1.46 -8.65
N TYR A 58 14.72 -2.75 -8.30
CA TYR A 58 13.90 -3.70 -9.05
C TYR A 58 12.41 -3.36 -9.01
N LEU A 59 11.91 -2.91 -7.85
CA LEU A 59 10.50 -2.54 -7.70
C LEU A 59 10.16 -1.27 -8.49
N LEU A 60 11.06 -0.27 -8.48
CA LEU A 60 10.92 0.94 -9.29
C LEU A 60 10.89 0.62 -10.79
N ASN A 61 11.82 -0.23 -11.25
CA ASN A 61 11.86 -0.66 -12.66
C ASN A 61 10.59 -1.42 -13.05
N TYR A 62 10.13 -2.35 -12.20
CA TYR A 62 8.90 -3.09 -12.43
C TYR A 62 7.68 -2.16 -12.64
N VAL A 63 7.57 -1.11 -11.84
CA VAL A 63 6.49 -0.12 -11.99
C VAL A 63 6.73 0.77 -13.22
N ALA A 64 7.97 1.18 -13.48
CA ALA A 64 8.30 2.00 -14.64
C ALA A 64 7.92 1.33 -15.97
N GLU A 65 7.95 -0.01 -16.02
CA GLU A 65 7.57 -0.82 -17.18
C GLU A 65 6.05 -1.02 -17.36
N GLY A 66 5.21 -0.41 -16.52
CA GLY A 66 3.76 -0.40 -16.69
C GLY A 66 2.99 -1.33 -15.74
N ASN A 67 3.66 -1.92 -14.77
CA ASN A 67 3.02 -2.71 -13.73
C ASN A 67 2.57 -1.84 -12.55
N ASN A 68 1.76 -2.37 -11.64
CA ASN A 68 1.34 -1.64 -10.46
C ASN A 68 1.81 -2.33 -9.18
N VAL A 69 2.06 -1.51 -8.17
CA VAL A 69 2.41 -1.98 -6.83
C VAL A 69 1.43 -1.36 -5.84
N PHE A 70 0.83 -2.20 -5.00
CA PHE A 70 0.06 -1.78 -3.84
C PHE A 70 0.85 -2.12 -2.57
N ILE A 71 1.09 -1.12 -1.74
CA ILE A 71 1.73 -1.27 -0.43
C ILE A 71 0.80 -0.74 0.64
N SER A 72 0.44 -1.58 1.59
CA SER A 72 -0.24 -1.16 2.81
C SER A 72 0.65 -1.45 4.01
N ALA A 73 1.09 -0.39 4.68
CA ALA A 73 1.98 -0.49 5.84
C ALA A 73 1.80 0.73 6.74
N PHE A 74 1.98 0.59 8.06
CA PHE A 74 1.95 1.74 8.99
C PHE A 74 3.00 2.79 8.62
N GLY A 75 4.17 2.36 8.14
CA GLY A 75 5.23 3.24 7.67
C GLY A 75 5.97 2.66 6.46
N ILE A 76 6.40 3.55 5.58
CA ILE A 76 7.21 3.26 4.39
C ILE A 76 8.48 4.08 4.48
N TYR A 77 9.65 3.43 4.39
CA TYR A 77 10.95 4.05 4.69
C TYR A 77 12.03 3.70 3.68
N GLY A 78 13.20 4.29 3.90
CA GLY A 78 14.43 4.03 3.15
C GLY A 78 14.38 4.50 1.71
N ASP A 79 15.21 3.89 0.87
CA ASP A 79 15.43 4.32 -0.51
C ASP A 79 14.15 4.41 -1.34
N LEU A 80 13.15 3.58 -1.05
CA LEU A 80 11.85 3.65 -1.74
C LEU A 80 11.09 4.93 -1.38
N ALA A 81 11.00 5.27 -0.09
CA ALA A 81 10.32 6.48 0.37
C ALA A 81 11.00 7.73 -0.19
N ASP A 82 12.33 7.76 -0.18
CA ASP A 82 13.13 8.85 -0.75
C ASP A 82 12.90 8.99 -2.26
N SER A 83 12.90 7.87 -2.99
CA SER A 83 12.67 7.85 -4.45
C SER A 83 11.28 8.32 -4.84
N LEU A 84 10.28 8.02 -4.02
CA LEU A 84 8.89 8.43 -4.21
C LEU A 84 8.57 9.80 -3.59
N ARG A 85 9.55 10.42 -2.90
CA ARG A 85 9.44 11.72 -2.21
C ARG A 85 8.27 11.76 -1.23
N ILE A 86 8.19 10.74 -0.38
CA ILE A 86 7.16 10.62 0.65
C ILE A 86 7.80 10.50 2.03
N LYS A 87 7.06 10.94 3.06
CA LYS A 87 7.32 10.58 4.45
C LYS A 87 6.04 10.13 5.12
N THR A 88 6.15 9.10 5.94
CA THR A 88 5.06 8.65 6.80
C THR A 88 5.29 9.16 8.22
N TYR A 89 4.20 9.51 8.88
CA TYR A 89 4.19 9.81 10.33
C TYR A 89 3.65 8.59 11.07
N ASP A 90 4.41 8.14 12.06
CA ASP A 90 4.08 6.98 12.87
C ASP A 90 3.68 7.39 14.27
N MET A 91 2.52 6.95 14.69
CA MET A 91 2.02 7.13 16.04
C MET A 91 2.14 5.82 16.82
N PHE A 92 3.27 5.62 17.52
CA PHE A 92 3.59 4.35 18.18
C PHE A 92 2.89 4.12 19.52
N PHE A 93 2.23 5.12 20.11
CA PHE A 93 1.93 5.09 21.56
C PHE A 93 0.46 5.16 21.94
N SER A 94 -0.47 5.26 21.01
CA SER A 94 -1.89 5.22 21.34
C SER A 94 -2.68 4.52 20.25
N GLU A 95 -3.33 3.42 20.61
CA GLU A 95 -4.37 2.85 19.78
C GLU A 95 -5.55 3.83 19.74
N VAL A 96 -5.96 4.19 18.54
CA VAL A 96 -7.11 5.07 18.33
C VAL A 96 -8.09 4.41 17.36
N SER A 97 -9.35 4.76 17.50
CA SER A 97 -10.31 4.49 16.43
C SER A 97 -9.94 5.34 15.23
N VAL A 98 -9.75 4.70 14.09
CA VAL A 98 -9.42 5.37 12.83
C VAL A 98 -10.61 5.27 11.90
N ASN A 99 -11.16 6.42 11.51
CA ASN A 99 -12.17 6.52 10.46
C ASN A 99 -11.51 7.06 9.19
N ILE A 100 -11.59 6.30 8.12
CA ILE A 100 -11.05 6.68 6.81
C ILE A 100 -12.15 6.79 5.78
N ASN A 101 -11.91 7.58 4.74
CA ASN A 101 -12.80 7.62 3.59
C ASN A 101 -12.01 7.81 2.30
N PHE A 102 -12.62 7.43 1.20
CA PHE A 102 -12.03 7.54 -0.12
C PHE A 102 -12.48 8.82 -0.83
N ASN A 103 -11.58 9.36 -1.65
CA ASN A 103 -11.90 10.50 -2.52
C ASN A 103 -12.59 10.04 -3.82
N LEU A 104 -12.47 8.75 -4.17
CA LEU A 104 -13.15 8.17 -5.33
C LEU A 104 -14.63 7.98 -5.02
N PRO A 105 -15.56 8.53 -5.83
CA PRO A 105 -16.99 8.45 -5.56
C PRO A 105 -17.51 7.02 -5.39
N GLU A 106 -16.97 6.07 -6.15
CA GLU A 106 -17.36 4.66 -6.15
C GLU A 106 -17.01 3.92 -4.86
N LEU A 107 -16.01 4.43 -4.12
CA LEU A 107 -15.52 3.86 -2.86
C LEU A 107 -15.88 4.71 -1.65
N LYS A 108 -16.44 5.90 -1.89
CA LYS A 108 -16.80 6.83 -0.82
C LYS A 108 -18.02 6.31 -0.04
N SER A 109 -17.86 6.21 1.27
CA SER A 109 -18.97 5.91 2.20
C SER A 109 -19.50 7.21 2.84
N GLU A 110 -20.80 7.28 3.10
CA GLU A 110 -21.41 8.42 3.79
C GLU A 110 -20.84 8.60 5.21
N ASN A 111 -20.63 7.49 5.92
CA ASN A 111 -20.11 7.47 7.29
C ASN A 111 -18.62 7.11 7.40
N GLY A 112 -17.93 6.95 6.25
CA GLY A 112 -16.57 6.43 6.23
C GLY A 112 -16.46 4.96 6.59
N TYR A 113 -15.24 4.52 6.86
CA TYR A 113 -14.89 3.15 7.24
C TYR A 113 -14.13 3.21 8.55
N SER A 114 -14.73 2.69 9.64
CA SER A 114 -14.19 2.78 10.99
C SER A 114 -13.47 1.50 11.39
N TYR A 115 -12.28 1.65 11.94
CA TYR A 115 -11.44 0.57 12.45
C TYR A 115 -11.11 0.84 13.92
N PHE A 116 -11.49 -0.07 14.82
CA PHE A 116 -11.52 0.19 16.26
C PHE A 116 -10.40 -0.45 17.06
N ARG A 117 -9.66 -1.43 16.49
CA ARG A 117 -8.64 -2.18 17.22
C ARG A 117 -7.29 -2.16 16.53
N GLY A 118 -6.23 -1.99 17.31
CA GLY A 118 -4.85 -2.10 16.85
C GLY A 118 -4.45 -1.07 15.78
N ASN A 119 -5.29 -0.06 15.55
CA ASN A 119 -5.00 0.98 14.58
C ASN A 119 -4.35 2.18 15.25
N PHE A 120 -3.46 2.78 14.50
CA PHE A 120 -2.79 4.03 14.81
C PHE A 120 -3.10 5.02 13.69
N GLU A 121 -3.20 6.29 14.01
CA GLU A 121 -3.41 7.31 12.99
C GLU A 121 -2.11 7.61 12.23
N ASN A 122 -1.70 6.66 11.39
CA ASN A 122 -0.56 6.81 10.51
C ASN A 122 -0.98 7.46 9.19
N TYR A 123 -0.17 8.38 8.72
CA TYR A 123 -0.49 9.16 7.53
C TYR A 123 0.77 9.61 6.79
N PHE A 124 0.62 10.08 5.56
CA PHE A 124 1.69 10.71 4.80
C PHE A 124 1.86 12.16 5.25
N SER A 125 2.94 12.44 5.99
CA SER A 125 3.25 13.79 6.49
C SER A 125 3.87 14.69 5.41
N GLU A 126 4.59 14.11 4.46
CA GLU A 126 5.17 14.81 3.32
C GLU A 126 4.97 14.00 2.04
N TYR A 127 4.61 14.66 0.95
CA TYR A 127 4.53 14.10 -0.40
C TYR A 127 4.53 15.22 -1.43
N ASP A 128 5.02 14.92 -2.65
CA ASP A 128 5.02 15.87 -3.76
C ASP A 128 3.61 15.98 -4.37
N THR A 129 2.95 17.11 -4.10
CA THR A 129 1.56 17.36 -4.54
C THR A 129 1.38 17.43 -6.06
N LEU A 130 2.46 17.58 -6.83
CA LEU A 130 2.42 17.59 -8.29
C LEU A 130 2.46 16.17 -8.88
N LEU A 131 3.00 15.21 -8.14
CA LEU A 131 3.18 13.82 -8.59
C LEU A 131 2.14 12.87 -8.01
N VAL A 132 1.44 13.29 -6.96
CA VAL A 132 0.58 12.44 -6.15
C VAL A 132 -0.90 12.74 -6.38
N GLN A 133 -1.69 11.70 -6.55
CA GLN A 133 -3.14 11.76 -6.41
C GLN A 133 -3.54 11.24 -5.02
N VAL A 134 -4.21 12.06 -4.23
CA VAL A 134 -4.75 11.64 -2.93
C VAL A 134 -6.02 10.84 -3.15
N LEU A 135 -6.02 9.57 -2.73
CA LEU A 135 -7.14 8.64 -2.87
C LEU A 135 -7.97 8.47 -1.61
N GLY A 136 -7.39 8.76 -0.43
CA GLY A 136 -8.10 8.62 0.84
C GLY A 136 -7.52 9.49 1.95
N ARG A 137 -8.37 9.77 2.95
CA ARG A 137 -8.05 10.58 4.12
C ARG A 137 -8.74 10.01 5.36
N SER A 138 -8.15 10.29 6.54
CA SER A 138 -8.83 10.11 7.81
C SER A 138 -9.87 11.21 8.05
N GLU A 139 -10.68 11.04 9.11
CA GLU A 139 -11.61 12.06 9.59
C GLU A 139 -10.90 13.37 9.95
N GLU A 140 -9.70 13.29 10.50
CA GLU A 140 -8.81 14.43 10.79
C GLU A 140 -8.19 15.06 9.52
N LYS A 141 -8.59 14.61 8.35
CA LYS A 141 -8.10 15.03 7.02
C LYS A 141 -6.65 14.64 6.72
N ASN A 142 -6.01 13.82 7.54
CA ASN A 142 -4.70 13.27 7.28
C ASN A 142 -4.74 12.30 6.09
N VAL A 143 -3.77 12.42 5.20
CA VAL A 143 -3.73 11.61 3.97
C VAL A 143 -3.21 10.22 4.30
N ASN A 144 -4.02 9.20 4.03
CA ASN A 144 -3.71 7.80 4.32
C ASN A 144 -3.66 6.89 3.09
N PHE A 145 -4.04 7.39 1.92
CA PHE A 145 -4.00 6.63 0.69
C PHE A 145 -3.60 7.50 -0.49
N LEU A 146 -2.53 7.13 -1.17
CA LEU A 146 -1.93 7.83 -2.29
C LEU A 146 -1.84 6.95 -3.53
N ARG A 147 -1.93 7.57 -4.70
CA ARG A 147 -1.45 7.04 -5.97
C ARG A 147 -0.31 7.90 -6.48
N ILE A 148 0.80 7.29 -6.83
CA ILE A 148 1.96 7.94 -7.45
C ILE A 148 2.19 7.30 -8.80
N LYS A 149 2.13 8.10 -9.87
CA LYS A 149 2.51 7.62 -11.20
C LYS A 149 4.03 7.54 -11.29
N TYR A 150 4.56 6.39 -11.71
CA TYR A 150 5.98 6.18 -11.88
C TYR A 150 6.25 5.46 -13.20
N GLY A 151 6.92 6.15 -14.15
CA GLY A 151 7.04 5.65 -15.51
C GLY A 151 5.68 5.39 -16.16
N GLN A 152 5.44 4.15 -16.59
CA GLN A 152 4.17 3.74 -17.22
C GLN A 152 3.16 3.14 -16.22
N GLY A 153 3.60 2.81 -15.01
CA GLY A 153 2.77 2.20 -13.97
C GLY A 153 2.44 3.11 -12.80
N ASN A 154 2.02 2.51 -11.69
CA ASN A 154 1.60 3.24 -10.50
C ASN A 154 2.01 2.53 -9.21
N PHE A 155 2.36 3.32 -8.21
CA PHE A 155 2.34 2.91 -6.82
C PHE A 155 1.02 3.34 -6.17
N PHE A 156 0.40 2.45 -5.41
CA PHE A 156 -0.73 2.70 -4.53
C PHE A 156 -0.27 2.46 -3.10
N LEU A 157 -0.22 3.50 -2.28
CA LEU A 157 0.38 3.47 -0.95
C LEU A 157 -0.68 3.79 0.10
N ASN A 158 -0.85 2.91 1.06
CA ASN A 158 -1.85 3.02 2.13
C ASN A 158 -1.19 2.86 3.50
N THR A 159 -1.60 3.65 4.50
CA THR A 159 -1.05 3.61 5.86
C THR A 159 -1.95 2.91 6.88
N VAL A 160 -2.99 2.19 6.42
CA VAL A 160 -3.94 1.47 7.30
C VAL A 160 -3.91 -0.03 6.99
N PRO A 161 -2.81 -0.75 7.27
CA PRO A 161 -2.66 -2.15 6.88
C PRO A 161 -3.64 -3.08 7.59
N LEU A 162 -4.13 -2.74 8.78
CA LEU A 162 -5.09 -3.57 9.50
C LEU A 162 -6.48 -3.61 8.83
N ALA A 163 -6.80 -2.64 7.97
CA ALA A 163 -8.00 -2.71 7.12
C ALA A 163 -8.02 -3.95 6.21
N PHE A 164 -6.87 -4.57 6.00
CA PHE A 164 -6.70 -5.76 5.16
C PHE A 164 -6.43 -7.03 5.97
N THR A 165 -6.74 -7.04 7.24
CA THR A 165 -6.52 -8.17 8.14
C THR A 165 -7.82 -8.63 8.78
N ASN A 166 -7.78 -9.73 9.52
CA ASN A 166 -8.93 -10.28 10.26
C ASN A 166 -9.03 -9.76 11.72
N TYR A 167 -8.43 -8.61 12.02
CA TYR A 167 -8.43 -8.03 13.38
C TYR A 167 -9.66 -7.14 13.68
N HIS A 168 -10.72 -7.24 12.90
CA HIS A 168 -11.94 -6.42 13.06
C HIS A 168 -13.06 -7.20 13.67
#